data_afc806e99056315b82df9f82d1eb498a
#
_entry.id   afc806e99056315b82df9f82d1eb498a
#
_cell.length_a   1.000
_cell.length_b   1.000
_cell.length_c   1.000
_cell.angle_alpha   90.00
_cell.angle_beta   90.00
_cell.angle_gamma   90.00
#
_symmetry.space_group_name_H-M   'P 1'
#
loop_
_entity.id
_entity.type
_entity.pdbx_description
1 polymer ?
#
loop_
_entity_poly.entity_id
_entity_poly.type
_entity_poly.pdbx_seq_one_letter_code
_entity_poly.pdbx_strand_id
1 'polypeptide(L)'
;MSDQTAQPESTAGAQGARGVWGDGSPQNRGGLGGLSGSSPLASTALSRRGLLRAAGASAAVVGGGGLLEACSSSIKGNSSGGSTNSTGTTKDIAVAFIHPLTGALADFGTSDNWILSEINATSQYKGGITTGGKTYKFNIMSYDTQSDPTRAGQLAQQVATTADLILTSSTPETVVPVATTAEKLGVPCICGNVPWQAWYSNLGGNPTPGKSTFKPKWTTMYFLGVNDLCNSFIPMWNRIHDQLKTDKVVGCVFPNDDDGNAFRAAWPIFAKAAGYTLIDPPPYTDGLTNYSSFISSFKSSKCDFFTNVPLPPDFNVMWKQAAQQGFKPKLATVAKVLLFPSDVQALGNLVNNVATDAWWAPGMPWKSSFTGQTCAQVASAFTADTGSQWVQSLSNYSLFEVAYTAMKSVSDPHDKAEVADALFQVNIEGLAGQLDWTSSKNPAPGVVDTPCVGVQWKPDSSSKFGFAMQVVDNTLMPQVPLTGTLEPTNA
;
A
#
# COMPACT_ATOMS: atom_id res chain seq x y z
N MET A 1 20.11 36.44 52.95
CA MET A 1 20.99 35.43 53.54
C MET A 1 21.17 34.42 52.43
N SER A 2 22.15 34.63 51.53
CA SER A 2 23.58 34.27 51.61
C SER A 2 23.69 32.76 51.72
N ASP A 3 24.32 31.98 50.83
CA ASP A 3 25.55 32.12 50.05
C ASP A 3 25.65 30.92 49.11
N GLN A 4 26.01 31.05 47.81
CA GLN A 4 27.33 30.83 47.18
C GLN A 4 27.96 29.48 47.54
N THR A 5 28.40 28.67 46.63
CA THR A 5 29.48 28.61 45.62
C THR A 5 29.67 27.13 45.30
N ALA A 6 30.20 26.57 44.27
CA ALA A 6 31.07 26.93 43.19
C ALA A 6 31.18 25.76 42.21
N GLN A 7 31.43 26.02 40.94
CA GLN A 7 32.03 25.09 39.99
C GLN A 7 33.52 24.85 40.28
N PRO A 8 34.15 23.85 39.68
CA PRO A 8 35.27 24.18 38.80
C PRO A 8 35.27 23.51 37.44
N GLU A 9 35.77 24.30 36.49
CA GLU A 9 36.23 23.92 35.15
C GLU A 9 37.53 23.08 35.20
N SER A 10 37.79 22.28 34.13
CA SER A 10 39.09 22.17 33.46
C SER A 10 38.92 21.31 32.21
N THR A 11 38.96 21.85 31.06
CA THR A 11 39.96 22.08 30.00
C THR A 11 40.84 20.93 29.58
N ALA A 12 40.94 20.80 28.23
CA ALA A 12 41.94 20.22 27.33
C ALA A 12 41.70 18.75 26.96
N GLY A 13 41.84 18.33 25.70
CA GLY A 13 42.41 18.92 24.52
C GLY A 13 42.21 18.01 23.32
N ALA A 14 42.19 18.60 22.16
CA ALA A 14 42.07 17.99 20.84
C ALA A 14 43.29 17.25 20.38
N GLN A 15 43.09 16.25 19.49
CA GLN A 15 43.91 15.89 18.32
C GLN A 15 43.32 14.60 17.76
N GLY A 16 42.78 14.46 16.59
CA GLY A 16 43.30 14.62 15.26
C GLY A 16 44.01 13.36 14.76
N ALA A 17 43.30 12.43 14.06
CA ALA A 17 43.96 11.47 13.20
C ALA A 17 43.10 11.20 11.96
N ARG A 18 43.58 11.72 10.82
CA ARG A 18 43.18 11.31 9.46
C ARG A 18 43.90 9.99 9.15
N GLY A 19 43.19 9.02 8.60
CA GLY A 19 43.76 7.77 8.04
C GLY A 19 43.01 7.48 6.73
N VAL A 20 43.57 7.81 5.72
CA VAL A 20 44.16 7.28 4.48
C VAL A 20 43.44 6.04 3.91
N TRP A 21 42.84 6.24 2.75
CA TRP A 21 42.36 5.22 1.82
C TRP A 21 43.51 4.47 1.19
N GLY A 22 43.50 3.14 1.25
CA GLY A 22 44.44 2.25 0.55
C GLY A 22 43.65 1.40 -0.46
N ASP A 23 43.94 1.66 -1.72
CA ASP A 23 43.60 0.89 -2.89
C ASP A 23 44.39 -0.41 -2.93
N GLY A 24 43.77 -1.56 -3.23
CA GLY A 24 44.46 -2.85 -3.25
C GLY A 24 43.74 -3.89 -4.08
N SER A 25 43.94 -3.82 -5.41
CA SER A 25 43.64 -4.93 -6.32
C SER A 25 44.72 -6.04 -6.18
N PRO A 26 44.41 -7.33 -6.22
CA PRO A 26 45.38 -8.37 -6.42
C PRO A 26 45.41 -8.87 -7.88
N GLN A 27 46.59 -8.78 -8.46
CA GLN A 27 46.98 -9.40 -9.71
C GLN A 27 47.17 -10.92 -9.59
N ASN A 28 46.88 -11.53 -10.70
CA ASN A 28 47.03 -12.89 -11.16
C ASN A 28 48.47 -13.44 -11.20
N ARG A 29 48.66 -14.73 -10.81
CA ARG A 29 49.69 -15.70 -11.26
C ARG A 29 49.37 -17.05 -10.61
N GLY A 30 49.05 -18.14 -11.28
CA GLY A 30 49.76 -18.85 -12.36
C GLY A 30 50.30 -20.16 -11.81
N GLY A 31 49.93 -21.34 -12.38
CA GLY A 31 50.71 -22.58 -12.24
C GLY A 31 49.89 -23.90 -12.13
N LEU A 32 49.52 -24.50 -13.22
CA LEU A 32 49.83 -25.84 -13.81
C LEU A 32 49.64 -27.14 -12.99
N GLY A 33 48.89 -28.07 -13.58
CA GLY A 33 49.02 -29.54 -13.54
C GLY A 33 47.76 -30.23 -12.97
N GLY A 34 47.05 -31.16 -13.60
CA GLY A 34 47.19 -31.94 -14.79
C GLY A 34 46.34 -33.22 -14.65
N LEU A 35 45.63 -33.60 -15.75
CA LEU A 35 45.14 -34.95 -16.10
C LEU A 35 43.98 -35.54 -15.24
N SER A 36 42.91 -36.05 -15.66
CA SER A 36 42.42 -36.67 -16.91
C SER A 36 41.00 -37.21 -16.70
N GLY A 37 40.16 -37.12 -17.72
CA GLY A 37 39.39 -38.28 -18.09
C GLY A 37 37.87 -38.13 -18.14
N SER A 38 37.38 -38.14 -19.35
CA SER A 38 36.14 -38.70 -19.90
C SER A 38 34.91 -37.82 -20.10
N SER A 39 34.68 -37.65 -21.29
CA SER A 39 33.79 -37.06 -22.31
C SER A 39 32.29 -37.17 -22.10
N PRO A 40 31.48 -36.67 -23.07
CA PRO A 40 30.58 -35.54 -22.82
C PRO A 40 29.12 -35.92 -23.11
N LEU A 41 28.20 -35.17 -22.54
CA LEU A 41 26.84 -35.07 -23.08
C LEU A 41 26.55 -33.62 -23.45
N ALA A 42 26.33 -33.42 -24.71
CA ALA A 42 26.04 -32.16 -25.37
C ALA A 42 24.71 -31.57 -24.91
N SER A 43 24.76 -30.36 -24.35
CA SER A 43 23.61 -29.48 -24.25
C SER A 43 23.72 -28.41 -25.31
N THR A 44 22.91 -28.51 -26.35
CA THR A 44 22.74 -27.50 -27.39
C THR A 44 22.01 -26.27 -26.82
N ALA A 45 22.76 -25.20 -26.62
CA ALA A 45 22.22 -23.90 -26.37
C ALA A 45 21.63 -23.31 -27.66
N LEU A 46 20.31 -23.17 -27.73
CA LEU A 46 19.61 -22.48 -28.82
C LEU A 46 19.80 -20.95 -28.68
N SER A 47 20.54 -20.39 -29.61
CA SER A 47 20.78 -18.96 -29.78
C SER A 47 19.51 -18.23 -30.23
N ARG A 48 19.21 -17.09 -29.60
CA ARG A 48 18.05 -16.22 -29.87
C ARG A 48 17.96 -15.62 -31.29
N ARG A 49 18.85 -16.00 -32.20
CA ARG A 49 18.85 -15.55 -33.58
C ARG A 49 18.21 -16.54 -34.56
N GLY A 50 17.76 -17.73 -34.11
CA GLY A 50 17.15 -18.76 -34.94
C GLY A 50 15.63 -18.69 -35.08
N LEU A 51 14.91 -17.86 -34.29
CA LEU A 51 13.44 -17.89 -34.23
C LEU A 51 12.73 -16.91 -35.18
N LEU A 52 13.47 -16.12 -35.97
CA LEU A 52 12.90 -15.10 -36.86
C LEU A 52 12.93 -15.46 -38.38
N ARG A 53 13.16 -16.73 -38.72
CA ARG A 53 13.20 -17.16 -40.13
C ARG A 53 12.23 -18.27 -40.57
N ALA A 54 11.20 -18.56 -39.76
CA ALA A 54 10.22 -19.61 -40.08
C ALA A 54 8.78 -19.12 -40.04
N ALA A 55 8.49 -17.94 -40.61
CA ALA A 55 7.12 -17.49 -40.84
C ALA A 55 7.08 -16.68 -42.13
N GLY A 56 7.23 -17.36 -43.24
CA GLY A 56 7.10 -16.73 -44.55
C GLY A 56 7.07 -17.81 -45.65
N ALA A 57 5.94 -18.40 -45.93
CA ALA A 57 5.53 -18.90 -47.25
C ALA A 57 4.22 -19.71 -47.11
N SER A 58 3.16 -19.14 -47.54
CA SER A 58 2.13 -19.75 -48.41
C SER A 58 0.80 -19.01 -48.25
N ALA A 59 0.43 -18.27 -49.24
CA ALA A 59 -0.78 -18.46 -50.01
C ALA A 59 -0.89 -17.34 -51.04
N ALA A 60 -0.89 -17.72 -52.25
CA ALA A 60 -1.25 -16.88 -53.39
C ALA A 60 -2.73 -17.14 -53.77
N VAL A 61 -3.31 -16.06 -54.34
CA VAL A 61 -4.28 -15.98 -55.45
C VAL A 61 -5.77 -16.03 -55.09
N VAL A 62 -6.49 -15.00 -55.38
CA VAL A 62 -7.30 -14.49 -56.50
C VAL A 62 -8.23 -13.40 -55.93
N GLY A 63 -8.24 -12.19 -56.35
CA GLY A 63 -8.83 -11.58 -57.51
C GLY A 63 -9.70 -10.42 -57.15
N GLY A 64 -9.54 -9.28 -57.81
CA GLY A 64 -10.62 -8.29 -58.02
C GLY A 64 -10.47 -6.93 -57.38
N GLY A 65 -9.94 -6.02 -58.06
CA GLY A 65 -9.96 -4.67 -58.38
C GLY A 65 -10.94 -3.71 -57.72
N GLY A 66 -10.49 -2.46 -57.51
CA GLY A 66 -11.40 -1.34 -57.29
C GLY A 66 -10.82 -0.20 -56.43
N LEU A 67 -10.01 0.66 -57.08
CA LEU A 67 -10.02 2.12 -57.03
C LEU A 67 -10.03 2.86 -55.65
N LEU A 68 -8.84 3.45 -55.41
CA LEU A 68 -8.63 4.71 -54.71
C LEU A 68 -9.42 5.84 -55.38
N GLU A 69 -10.28 6.52 -54.67
CA GLU A 69 -10.64 7.90 -55.00
C GLU A 69 -10.85 8.71 -53.73
N ALA A 70 -9.95 9.68 -53.58
CA ALA A 70 -10.12 10.80 -52.70
C ALA A 70 -11.21 11.71 -53.25
N CYS A 71 -12.21 12.03 -52.48
CA CYS A 71 -13.14 13.10 -52.78
C CYS A 71 -13.17 14.11 -51.63
N SER A 72 -12.42 15.16 -51.82
CA SER A 72 -12.73 16.47 -51.25
C SER A 72 -13.94 17.04 -51.99
N SER A 73 -15.05 17.25 -51.32
CA SER A 73 -16.15 18.08 -51.83
C SER A 73 -16.50 19.14 -50.81
N SER A 74 -16.03 20.34 -51.10
CA SER A 74 -16.59 21.58 -50.55
C SER A 74 -18.00 21.78 -51.07
N ILE A 75 -19.01 21.79 -50.22
CA ILE A 75 -20.34 22.28 -50.55
C ILE A 75 -20.48 23.65 -49.90
N LYS A 76 -20.55 24.67 -50.75
CA LYS A 76 -21.10 25.99 -50.44
C LYS A 76 -22.62 25.86 -50.47
N GLY A 77 -23.31 26.32 -49.46
CA GLY A 77 -24.77 26.40 -49.50
C GLY A 77 -25.39 27.00 -48.28
N ASN A 78 -25.64 28.27 -48.36
CA ASN A 78 -26.74 29.06 -47.85
C ASN A 78 -26.85 29.33 -46.34
N SER A 79 -26.55 30.59 -46.03
CA SER A 79 -26.86 31.27 -44.76
C SER A 79 -28.37 31.41 -44.55
N SER A 80 -28.87 30.82 -43.49
CA SER A 80 -30.04 31.31 -42.77
C SER A 80 -29.76 31.24 -41.28
N GLY A 81 -29.84 32.39 -40.60
CA GLY A 81 -29.51 32.59 -39.21
C GLY A 81 -30.33 31.74 -38.27
N GLY A 82 -29.65 30.92 -37.53
CA GLY A 82 -30.09 30.28 -36.32
C GLY A 82 -28.92 30.32 -35.36
N SER A 83 -29.06 31.07 -34.30
CA SER A 83 -28.12 31.10 -33.18
C SER A 83 -28.08 29.70 -32.56
N THR A 84 -27.24 28.84 -33.09
CA THR A 84 -26.91 27.59 -32.42
C THR A 84 -25.85 27.91 -31.39
N ASN A 85 -26.22 27.89 -30.13
CA ASN A 85 -25.27 27.71 -29.04
C ASN A 85 -24.44 26.46 -29.39
N SER A 86 -23.22 26.67 -29.88
CA SER A 86 -22.23 25.61 -29.93
C SER A 86 -21.88 25.29 -28.48
N THR A 87 -22.50 24.31 -27.90
CA THR A 87 -22.00 23.62 -26.74
C THR A 87 -20.72 22.94 -27.18
N GLY A 88 -19.59 23.65 -27.05
CA GLY A 88 -18.28 23.04 -27.21
C GLY A 88 -18.21 21.84 -26.29
N THR A 89 -17.94 20.67 -26.86
CA THR A 89 -17.66 19.47 -26.08
C THR A 89 -16.48 19.78 -25.17
N THR A 90 -16.74 19.83 -23.86
CA THR A 90 -15.68 19.94 -22.85
C THR A 90 -14.86 18.66 -22.89
N LYS A 91 -13.53 18.81 -22.80
CA LYS A 91 -12.63 17.65 -22.61
C LYS A 91 -13.00 16.98 -21.29
N ASP A 92 -13.06 15.64 -21.28
CA ASP A 92 -13.31 14.87 -20.05
C ASP A 92 -12.14 14.98 -19.07
N ILE A 93 -12.43 14.92 -17.78
CA ILE A 93 -11.43 14.86 -16.71
C ILE A 93 -10.77 13.50 -16.76
N ALA A 94 -9.46 13.49 -17.01
CA ALA A 94 -8.67 12.28 -17.09
C ALA A 94 -8.14 11.89 -15.70
N VAL A 95 -8.64 10.80 -15.14
CA VAL A 95 -8.20 10.23 -13.86
C VAL A 95 -7.41 8.94 -14.13
N ALA A 96 -6.15 8.89 -13.70
CA ALA A 96 -5.34 7.69 -13.78
C ALA A 96 -5.36 6.95 -12.43
N PHE A 97 -5.89 5.74 -12.38
CA PHE A 97 -5.82 4.88 -11.20
C PHE A 97 -4.69 3.86 -11.39
N ILE A 98 -3.61 4.04 -10.61
CA ILE A 98 -2.39 3.21 -10.68
C ILE A 98 -2.36 2.33 -9.44
N HIS A 99 -2.48 1.01 -9.62
CA HIS A 99 -2.69 0.07 -8.52
C HIS A 99 -2.20 -1.35 -8.87
N PRO A 100 -1.97 -2.25 -7.87
CA PRO A 100 -1.45 -3.60 -8.11
C PRO A 100 -2.60 -4.57 -8.41
N LEU A 101 -2.85 -4.89 -9.68
CA LEU A 101 -3.83 -5.90 -10.06
C LEU A 101 -3.22 -7.30 -10.20
N THR A 102 -1.91 -7.37 -10.44
CA THR A 102 -1.17 -8.64 -10.58
C THR A 102 0.14 -8.62 -9.80
N GLY A 103 0.75 -9.79 -9.57
CA GLY A 103 2.00 -9.93 -8.82
C GLY A 103 1.80 -10.19 -7.33
N ALA A 104 2.85 -9.98 -6.52
CA ALA A 104 2.87 -10.34 -5.10
C ALA A 104 1.90 -9.52 -4.23
N LEU A 105 1.45 -8.36 -4.70
CA LEU A 105 0.54 -7.44 -4.02
C LEU A 105 -0.87 -7.46 -4.61
N ALA A 106 -1.20 -8.43 -5.48
CA ALA A 106 -2.48 -8.48 -6.20
C ALA A 106 -3.69 -8.54 -5.25
N ASP A 107 -3.54 -9.11 -4.06
CA ASP A 107 -4.61 -9.19 -3.07
C ASP A 107 -5.10 -7.80 -2.63
N PHE A 108 -4.21 -6.80 -2.61
CA PHE A 108 -4.57 -5.41 -2.32
C PHE A 108 -5.45 -4.76 -3.41
N GLY A 109 -5.35 -5.22 -4.66
CA GLY A 109 -6.17 -4.77 -5.78
C GLY A 109 -7.46 -5.57 -6.01
N THR A 110 -7.75 -6.57 -5.17
CA THR A 110 -8.88 -7.51 -5.38
C THR A 110 -10.24 -6.80 -5.50
N SER A 111 -10.47 -5.72 -4.75
CA SER A 111 -11.72 -4.96 -4.80
C SER A 111 -11.78 -3.89 -5.89
N ASP A 112 -10.65 -3.53 -6.49
CA ASP A 112 -10.54 -2.29 -7.25
C ASP A 112 -11.37 -2.28 -8.53
N ASN A 113 -11.43 -3.40 -9.25
CA ASN A 113 -12.28 -3.50 -10.44
C ASN A 113 -13.78 -3.39 -10.10
N TRP A 114 -14.21 -3.98 -8.97
CA TRP A 114 -15.57 -3.85 -8.48
C TRP A 114 -15.84 -2.39 -8.06
N ILE A 115 -14.92 -1.75 -7.33
CA ILE A 115 -15.00 -0.34 -6.95
C ILE A 115 -15.15 0.54 -8.19
N LEU A 116 -14.35 0.33 -9.24
CA LEU A 116 -14.45 1.08 -10.49
C LEU A 116 -15.83 0.94 -11.14
N SER A 117 -16.41 -0.26 -11.11
CA SER A 117 -17.77 -0.49 -11.60
C SER A 117 -18.80 0.30 -10.79
N GLU A 118 -18.72 0.21 -9.46
CA GLU A 118 -19.64 0.92 -8.55
C GLU A 118 -19.50 2.44 -8.69
N ILE A 119 -18.29 2.97 -8.71
CA ILE A 119 -18.03 4.41 -8.88
C ILE A 119 -18.63 4.92 -10.19
N ASN A 120 -18.38 4.23 -11.30
CA ASN A 120 -18.96 4.60 -12.61
C ASN A 120 -20.49 4.49 -12.65
N ALA A 121 -21.08 3.69 -11.76
CA ALA A 121 -22.54 3.56 -11.64
C ALA A 121 -23.18 4.71 -10.83
N THR A 122 -22.40 5.43 -10.00
CA THR A 122 -22.93 6.53 -9.17
C THR A 122 -23.49 7.69 -9.99
N SER A 123 -24.44 8.43 -9.42
CA SER A 123 -24.98 9.65 -10.04
C SER A 123 -23.91 10.74 -10.19
N GLN A 124 -22.95 10.79 -9.27
CA GLN A 124 -21.84 11.73 -9.27
C GLN A 124 -20.97 11.56 -10.52
N TYR A 125 -20.46 10.34 -10.76
CA TYR A 125 -19.60 10.07 -11.90
C TYR A 125 -20.34 10.05 -13.22
N LYS A 126 -21.57 9.49 -13.28
CA LYS A 126 -22.45 9.59 -14.47
C LYS A 126 -22.82 11.02 -14.80
N GLY A 127 -23.12 11.82 -13.78
CA GLY A 127 -23.46 13.24 -13.92
C GLY A 127 -22.25 14.09 -14.33
N GLY A 128 -21.09 13.73 -13.82
CA GLY A 128 -19.89 14.56 -13.89
C GLY A 128 -19.94 15.73 -12.90
N ILE A 129 -19.10 16.71 -13.11
CA ILE A 129 -19.10 17.96 -12.34
C ILE A 129 -19.46 19.15 -13.22
N THR A 130 -20.15 20.13 -12.65
CA THR A 130 -20.45 21.39 -13.34
C THR A 130 -19.72 22.51 -12.61
N THR A 131 -18.78 23.14 -13.30
CA THR A 131 -18.00 24.28 -12.80
C THR A 131 -17.72 25.25 -13.94
N GLY A 132 -17.58 26.54 -13.64
CA GLY A 132 -17.36 27.57 -14.68
C GLY A 132 -18.44 27.62 -15.76
N GLY A 133 -19.67 27.15 -15.46
CA GLY A 133 -20.77 27.06 -16.44
C GLY A 133 -20.64 25.91 -17.45
N LYS A 134 -19.70 24.97 -17.25
CA LYS A 134 -19.46 23.80 -18.11
C LYS A 134 -19.61 22.52 -17.32
N THR A 135 -20.05 21.45 -17.98
CA THR A 135 -20.12 20.11 -17.38
C THR A 135 -18.99 19.24 -17.94
N TYR A 136 -18.22 18.64 -17.04
CA TYR A 136 -17.10 17.76 -17.32
C TYR A 136 -17.45 16.35 -16.89
N LYS A 137 -17.20 15.36 -17.73
CA LYS A 137 -17.33 13.94 -17.40
C LYS A 137 -16.00 13.40 -16.90
N PHE A 138 -16.05 12.29 -16.18
CA PHE A 138 -14.84 11.59 -15.75
C PHE A 138 -14.50 10.46 -16.73
N ASN A 139 -13.24 10.39 -17.10
CA ASN A 139 -12.63 9.26 -17.80
C ASN A 139 -11.58 8.62 -16.88
N ILE A 140 -11.94 7.51 -16.25
CA ILE A 140 -11.06 6.80 -15.32
C ILE A 140 -10.33 5.70 -16.09
N MET A 141 -9.01 5.74 -16.06
CA MET A 141 -8.13 4.75 -16.69
C MET A 141 -7.38 3.98 -15.62
N SER A 142 -7.48 2.66 -15.63
CA SER A 142 -6.81 1.73 -14.72
C SER A 142 -5.46 1.28 -15.27
N TYR A 143 -4.43 1.27 -14.42
CA TYR A 143 -3.06 0.91 -14.77
C TYR A 143 -2.50 -0.08 -13.75
N ASP A 144 -2.19 -1.29 -14.20
CA ASP A 144 -1.61 -2.34 -13.36
C ASP A 144 -0.10 -2.12 -13.16
N THR A 145 0.31 -1.94 -11.90
CA THR A 145 1.73 -1.84 -11.52
C THR A 145 2.46 -3.18 -11.65
N GLN A 146 1.73 -4.30 -11.71
CA GLN A 146 2.27 -5.65 -11.64
C GLN A 146 3.11 -5.90 -10.37
N SER A 147 2.82 -5.15 -9.31
CA SER A 147 3.58 -5.15 -8.05
C SER A 147 5.08 -4.79 -8.21
N ASP A 148 5.42 -4.07 -9.28
CA ASP A 148 6.79 -3.65 -9.60
C ASP A 148 6.98 -2.14 -9.35
N PRO A 149 7.90 -1.74 -8.45
CA PRO A 149 8.13 -0.34 -8.11
C PRO A 149 8.61 0.51 -9.30
N THR A 150 9.44 -0.07 -10.16
CA THR A 150 9.96 0.62 -11.35
C THR A 150 8.83 0.92 -12.34
N ARG A 151 7.97 -0.08 -12.56
CA ARG A 151 6.80 0.06 -13.42
C ARG A 151 5.82 1.08 -12.85
N ALA A 152 5.58 1.09 -11.55
CA ALA A 152 4.71 2.05 -10.89
C ALA A 152 5.16 3.50 -11.16
N GLY A 153 6.45 3.79 -10.98
CA GLY A 153 7.03 5.10 -11.31
C GLY A 153 6.96 5.44 -12.80
N GLN A 154 7.20 4.45 -13.69
CA GLN A 154 7.08 4.63 -15.14
C GLN A 154 5.64 4.93 -15.59
N LEU A 155 4.64 4.26 -14.99
CA LEU A 155 3.23 4.55 -15.25
C LEU A 155 2.86 5.98 -14.84
N ALA A 156 3.28 6.44 -13.66
CA ALA A 156 3.08 7.81 -13.22
C ALA A 156 3.72 8.82 -14.20
N GLN A 157 4.93 8.54 -14.67
CA GLN A 157 5.59 9.38 -15.69
C GLN A 157 4.83 9.37 -17.01
N GLN A 158 4.36 8.21 -17.46
CA GLN A 158 3.59 8.06 -18.70
C GLN A 158 2.32 8.89 -18.69
N VAL A 159 1.57 8.88 -17.59
CA VAL A 159 0.29 9.59 -17.50
C VAL A 159 0.43 11.06 -17.11
N ALA A 160 1.62 11.52 -16.69
CA ALA A 160 1.85 12.85 -16.15
C ALA A 160 1.41 14.00 -17.07
N THR A 161 1.47 13.80 -18.39
CA THR A 161 1.07 14.83 -19.37
C THR A 161 -0.42 14.78 -19.73
N THR A 162 -1.11 13.68 -19.47
CA THR A 162 -2.47 13.45 -19.93
C THR A 162 -3.48 13.37 -18.78
N ALA A 163 -3.07 12.91 -17.61
CA ALA A 163 -3.94 12.85 -16.44
C ALA A 163 -4.08 14.23 -15.78
N ASP A 164 -5.29 14.57 -15.38
CA ASP A 164 -5.60 15.71 -14.54
C ASP A 164 -5.41 15.37 -13.06
N LEU A 165 -5.59 14.09 -12.70
CA LEU A 165 -5.42 13.57 -11.35
C LEU A 165 -4.94 12.11 -11.39
N ILE A 166 -4.05 11.75 -10.48
CA ILE A 166 -3.62 10.37 -10.23
C ILE A 166 -4.23 9.89 -8.91
N LEU A 167 -4.78 8.68 -8.90
CA LEU A 167 -5.14 7.91 -7.71
C LEU A 167 -4.18 6.73 -7.63
N THR A 168 -3.70 6.40 -6.43
CA THR A 168 -2.82 5.25 -6.26
C THR A 168 -3.03 4.55 -4.91
N SER A 169 -2.97 3.24 -4.93
CA SER A 169 -3.05 2.30 -3.83
C SER A 169 -2.38 1.01 -4.32
N SER A 170 -1.83 0.15 -3.57
CA SER A 170 -1.43 0.14 -2.22
C SER A 170 -0.03 -0.43 -2.14
N THR A 171 0.48 -0.34 -1.02
CA THR A 171 1.73 -0.57 -0.33
C THR A 171 2.85 0.39 -0.76
N PRO A 172 3.85 0.63 0.12
CA PRO A 172 4.93 1.58 -0.18
C PRO A 172 5.65 1.27 -1.49
N GLU A 173 5.81 -0.01 -1.84
CA GLU A 173 6.55 -0.48 -3.01
C GLU A 173 6.00 0.10 -4.31
N THR A 174 4.69 0.31 -4.41
CA THR A 174 4.05 0.82 -5.63
C THR A 174 3.56 2.26 -5.49
N VAL A 175 3.08 2.67 -4.32
CA VAL A 175 2.55 4.02 -4.09
C VAL A 175 3.66 5.07 -4.01
N VAL A 176 4.77 4.77 -3.31
CA VAL A 176 5.87 5.73 -3.15
C VAL A 176 6.49 6.14 -4.49
N PRO A 177 6.81 5.23 -5.44
CA PRO A 177 7.29 5.62 -6.75
C PRO A 177 6.29 6.47 -7.55
N VAL A 178 4.99 6.21 -7.41
CA VAL A 178 3.95 7.04 -8.05
C VAL A 178 3.91 8.42 -7.42
N ALA A 179 3.83 8.52 -6.10
CA ALA A 179 3.76 9.78 -5.36
C ALA A 179 4.98 10.67 -5.60
N THR A 180 6.19 10.12 -5.52
CA THR A 180 7.43 10.87 -5.76
C THR A 180 7.53 11.37 -7.20
N THR A 181 7.05 10.58 -8.16
CA THR A 181 6.99 10.99 -9.58
C THR A 181 5.94 12.08 -9.79
N ALA A 182 4.76 11.94 -9.22
CA ALA A 182 3.68 12.93 -9.29
C ALA A 182 4.10 14.26 -8.66
N GLU A 183 4.71 14.23 -7.46
CA GLU A 183 5.22 15.41 -6.78
C GLU A 183 6.29 16.13 -7.60
N LYS A 184 7.23 15.38 -8.21
CA LYS A 184 8.30 15.92 -9.07
C LYS A 184 7.77 16.53 -10.36
N LEU A 185 6.74 15.94 -10.97
CA LEU A 185 6.22 16.35 -12.27
C LEU A 185 5.05 17.34 -12.18
N GLY A 186 4.59 17.66 -10.97
CA GLY A 186 3.51 18.61 -10.77
C GLY A 186 2.14 18.05 -11.19
N VAL A 187 1.84 16.81 -10.79
CA VAL A 187 0.55 16.18 -11.06
C VAL A 187 -0.18 15.92 -9.74
N PRO A 188 -1.43 16.40 -9.56
CA PRO A 188 -2.21 16.09 -8.37
C PRO A 188 -2.32 14.58 -8.17
N CYS A 189 -2.10 14.10 -6.93
CA CYS A 189 -2.13 12.68 -6.63
C CYS A 189 -2.73 12.42 -5.25
N ILE A 190 -3.64 11.45 -5.19
CA ILE A 190 -4.21 10.95 -3.93
C ILE A 190 -3.65 9.56 -3.69
N CYS A 191 -3.03 9.36 -2.52
CA CYS A 191 -2.42 8.11 -2.10
C CYS A 191 -3.22 7.45 -0.97
N GLY A 192 -3.31 6.13 -0.98
CA GLY A 192 -3.96 5.36 0.08
C GLY A 192 -3.25 4.05 0.37
N ASN A 193 -3.60 3.42 1.49
CA ASN A 193 -3.16 2.10 1.94
C ASN A 193 -1.63 1.94 2.03
N VAL A 194 -0.96 2.94 2.59
CA VAL A 194 0.48 2.96 2.88
C VAL A 194 0.68 3.59 4.25
N PRO A 195 1.42 3.00 5.19
CA PRO A 195 1.78 3.67 6.42
C PRO A 195 2.35 5.05 6.14
N TRP A 196 1.71 6.11 6.67
CA TRP A 196 2.01 7.48 6.26
C TRP A 196 3.47 7.88 6.47
N GLN A 197 4.17 7.27 7.43
CA GLN A 197 5.59 7.54 7.67
C GLN A 197 6.46 7.13 6.50
N ALA A 198 6.19 5.97 5.88
CA ALA A 198 6.92 5.50 4.71
C ALA A 198 6.73 6.46 3.52
N TRP A 199 5.48 6.84 3.25
CA TRP A 199 5.16 7.80 2.20
C TRP A 199 5.82 9.16 2.45
N TYR A 200 5.66 9.72 3.66
CA TYR A 200 6.14 11.05 4.01
C TYR A 200 7.67 11.16 3.98
N SER A 201 8.38 10.14 4.49
CA SER A 201 9.84 10.09 4.47
C SER A 201 10.41 10.06 3.07
N ASN A 202 9.82 9.28 2.18
CA ASN A 202 10.26 9.16 0.79
C ASN A 202 10.02 10.42 -0.04
N LEU A 203 9.08 11.27 0.36
CA LEU A 203 8.89 12.61 -0.21
C LEU A 203 9.87 13.66 0.36
N GLY A 204 10.73 13.28 1.32
CA GLY A 204 11.70 14.17 1.95
C GLY A 204 11.25 14.75 3.29
N GLY A 205 10.13 14.27 3.84
CA GLY A 205 9.61 14.68 5.14
C GLY A 205 10.29 13.96 6.32
N ASN A 206 10.20 14.53 7.50
CA ASN A 206 10.62 13.88 8.74
C ASN A 206 9.39 13.44 9.53
N PRO A 207 9.11 12.12 9.66
CA PRO A 207 7.91 11.62 10.33
C PRO A 207 7.98 11.66 11.86
N THR A 208 9.09 12.11 12.45
CA THR A 208 9.22 12.23 13.90
C THR A 208 8.19 13.26 14.42
N PRO A 209 7.44 12.95 15.48
CA PRO A 209 6.49 13.88 16.06
C PRO A 209 7.11 15.25 16.35
N GLY A 210 6.43 16.32 15.92
CA GLY A 210 6.88 17.71 16.06
C GLY A 210 7.99 18.15 15.10
N LYS A 211 8.47 17.27 14.20
CA LYS A 211 9.47 17.57 13.15
C LYS A 211 8.92 17.45 11.73
N SER A 212 7.66 17.15 11.58
CA SER A 212 6.97 16.98 10.30
C SER A 212 6.64 18.35 9.68
N THR A 213 7.63 19.03 9.11
CA THR A 213 7.51 20.39 8.55
C THR A 213 7.51 20.43 7.01
N PHE A 214 7.93 19.36 6.35
CA PHE A 214 7.88 19.26 4.90
C PHE A 214 6.42 19.30 4.43
N LYS A 215 6.15 20.10 3.40
CA LYS A 215 4.81 20.24 2.82
C LYS A 215 4.83 19.73 1.39
N PRO A 216 4.25 18.55 1.10
CA PRO A 216 4.02 18.14 -0.27
C PRO A 216 3.13 19.17 -0.97
N LYS A 217 3.36 19.37 -2.25
CA LYS A 217 2.62 20.37 -3.02
C LYS A 217 1.55 19.74 -3.92
N TRP A 218 1.79 18.52 -4.38
CA TRP A 218 0.96 17.87 -5.39
C TRP A 218 0.31 16.58 -4.90
N THR A 219 0.81 16.02 -3.81
CA THR A 219 0.35 14.72 -3.34
C THR A 219 -0.25 14.79 -1.94
N THR A 220 -1.34 14.07 -1.75
CA THR A 220 -1.99 13.87 -0.45
C THR A 220 -2.11 12.39 -0.14
N MET A 221 -2.23 12.06 1.15
CA MET A 221 -2.26 10.71 1.66
C MET A 221 -3.33 10.58 2.74
N TYR A 222 -4.06 9.48 2.76
CA TYR A 222 -4.81 9.06 3.93
C TYR A 222 -4.54 7.58 4.22
N PHE A 223 -4.07 7.30 5.38
CA PHE A 223 -3.94 5.94 5.92
C PHE A 223 -3.40 5.99 7.36
N LEU A 224 -3.46 4.83 8.04
CA LEU A 224 -2.86 4.65 9.36
C LEU A 224 -1.33 4.82 9.34
N GLY A 225 -0.77 5.04 10.52
CA GLY A 225 0.67 5.04 10.74
C GLY A 225 1.17 3.78 11.44
N VAL A 226 2.49 3.57 11.42
CA VAL A 226 3.13 2.48 12.20
C VAL A 226 2.83 2.65 13.70
N ASN A 227 2.64 3.89 14.17
CA ASN A 227 2.26 4.18 15.55
C ASN A 227 0.89 3.58 15.90
N ASP A 228 -0.06 3.59 14.96
CA ASP A 228 -1.39 3.02 15.18
C ASP A 228 -1.32 1.51 15.27
N LEU A 229 -0.49 0.88 14.45
CA LEU A 229 -0.24 -0.56 14.54
C LEU A 229 0.37 -0.93 15.89
N CYS A 230 1.37 -0.20 16.36
CA CYS A 230 1.93 -0.42 17.71
C CYS A 230 0.87 -0.24 18.80
N ASN A 231 0.08 0.83 18.71
CA ASN A 231 -0.97 1.15 19.67
C ASN A 231 -2.19 0.22 19.59
N SER A 232 -2.38 -0.50 18.48
CA SER A 232 -3.39 -1.56 18.35
C SER A 232 -2.88 -2.90 18.89
N PHE A 233 -1.61 -3.26 18.64
CA PHE A 233 -1.07 -4.56 18.99
C PHE A 233 -0.67 -4.68 20.47
N ILE A 234 -0.10 -3.64 21.06
CA ILE A 234 0.33 -3.64 22.47
C ILE A 234 -0.84 -3.87 23.45
N PRO A 235 -2.03 -3.29 23.30
CA PRO A 235 -3.18 -3.64 24.14
C PRO A 235 -3.55 -5.11 24.07
N MET A 236 -3.47 -5.74 22.89
CA MET A 236 -3.70 -7.17 22.74
C MET A 236 -2.62 -7.99 23.46
N TRP A 237 -1.33 -7.60 23.35
CA TRP A 237 -0.25 -8.26 24.10
C TRP A 237 -0.45 -8.13 25.60
N ASN A 238 -0.83 -6.98 26.11
CA ASN A 238 -1.10 -6.75 27.54
C ASN A 238 -2.21 -7.67 28.05
N ARG A 239 -3.32 -7.80 27.33
CA ARG A 239 -4.41 -8.69 27.72
C ARG A 239 -3.98 -10.17 27.76
N ILE A 240 -3.21 -10.63 26.76
CA ILE A 240 -2.66 -11.99 26.76
C ILE A 240 -1.62 -12.16 27.88
N HIS A 241 -0.77 -11.16 28.14
CA HIS A 241 0.14 -11.17 29.27
C HIS A 241 -0.59 -11.29 30.61
N ASP A 242 -1.66 -10.51 30.82
CA ASP A 242 -2.43 -10.54 32.05
C ASP A 242 -3.12 -11.89 32.28
N GLN A 243 -3.58 -12.52 31.20
CA GLN A 243 -4.20 -13.83 31.20
C GLN A 243 -3.20 -14.97 31.48
N LEU A 244 -2.05 -14.97 30.80
CA LEU A 244 -1.12 -16.10 30.75
C LEU A 244 0.19 -15.87 31.54
N LYS A 245 0.43 -14.65 32.06
CA LYS A 245 1.64 -14.28 32.82
C LYS A 245 2.92 -14.55 32.03
N THR A 246 3.02 -14.01 30.83
CA THR A 246 4.16 -14.19 29.91
C THR A 246 5.40 -13.44 30.36
N ASP A 247 6.57 -13.74 29.77
CA ASP A 247 7.84 -13.06 30.02
C ASP A 247 7.99 -11.72 29.29
N LYS A 248 6.97 -11.28 28.52
CA LYS A 248 6.98 -10.05 27.69
C LYS A 248 8.13 -9.99 26.69
N VAL A 249 8.52 -11.12 26.12
CA VAL A 249 9.56 -11.21 25.08
C VAL A 249 8.87 -11.37 23.72
N VAL A 250 9.24 -10.51 22.77
CA VAL A 250 8.65 -10.44 21.42
C VAL A 250 9.70 -10.79 20.38
N GLY A 251 9.45 -11.80 19.57
CA GLY A 251 10.23 -12.07 18.36
C GLY A 251 9.76 -11.16 17.23
N CYS A 252 10.70 -10.45 16.60
CA CYS A 252 10.43 -9.56 15.47
C CYS A 252 11.16 -10.07 14.24
N VAL A 253 10.50 -10.03 13.08
CA VAL A 253 11.15 -10.25 11.79
C VAL A 253 10.63 -9.25 10.77
N PHE A 254 11.49 -8.32 10.38
CA PHE A 254 11.13 -7.23 9.47
C PHE A 254 11.97 -7.31 8.20
N PRO A 255 11.36 -7.13 7.02
CA PRO A 255 12.09 -7.08 5.75
C PRO A 255 12.98 -5.82 5.67
N ASN A 256 13.88 -5.80 4.69
CA ASN A 256 14.69 -4.64 4.35
C ASN A 256 14.00 -3.81 3.25
N ASP A 257 12.79 -3.39 3.53
CA ASP A 257 11.96 -2.53 2.71
C ASP A 257 11.49 -1.29 3.50
N ASP A 258 10.67 -0.44 2.90
CA ASP A 258 10.17 0.80 3.54
C ASP A 258 9.30 0.50 4.76
N ASP A 259 8.45 -0.52 4.72
CA ASP A 259 7.62 -0.94 5.85
C ASP A 259 8.48 -1.50 6.98
N GLY A 260 9.37 -2.46 6.68
CA GLY A 260 10.24 -3.07 7.68
C GLY A 260 11.15 -2.06 8.36
N ASN A 261 11.67 -1.08 7.60
CA ASN A 261 12.50 -0.01 8.15
C ASN A 261 11.70 0.95 9.05
N ALA A 262 10.44 1.27 8.68
CA ALA A 262 9.55 2.07 9.52
C ALA A 262 9.19 1.34 10.82
N PHE A 263 8.96 0.01 10.76
CA PHE A 263 8.70 -0.82 11.94
C PHE A 263 9.92 -0.91 12.86
N ARG A 264 11.13 -1.09 12.32
CA ARG A 264 12.38 -1.08 13.12
C ARG A 264 12.61 0.25 13.82
N ALA A 265 12.21 1.35 13.23
CA ALA A 265 12.31 2.66 13.86
C ALA A 265 11.29 2.86 14.99
N ALA A 266 10.07 2.36 14.85
CA ALA A 266 8.98 2.60 15.78
C ALA A 266 8.93 1.59 16.95
N TRP A 267 8.99 0.29 16.66
CA TRP A 267 8.75 -0.76 17.66
C TRP A 267 9.62 -0.67 18.92
N PRO A 268 10.94 -0.36 18.86
CA PRO A 268 11.75 -0.24 20.08
C PRO A 268 11.24 0.82 21.05
N ILE A 269 10.63 1.90 20.53
CA ILE A 269 10.10 2.99 21.35
C ILE A 269 8.83 2.52 22.07
N PHE A 270 7.88 1.97 21.33
CA PHE A 270 6.57 1.56 21.85
C PHE A 270 6.68 0.32 22.77
N ALA A 271 7.45 -0.69 22.36
CA ALA A 271 7.64 -1.90 23.14
C ALA A 271 8.33 -1.60 24.48
N LYS A 272 9.39 -0.78 24.47
CA LYS A 272 10.07 -0.35 25.70
C LYS A 272 9.12 0.41 26.64
N ALA A 273 8.32 1.31 26.11
CA ALA A 273 7.34 2.07 26.91
C ALA A 273 6.30 1.15 27.58
N ALA A 274 5.95 0.04 26.93
CA ALA A 274 5.01 -0.97 27.43
C ALA A 274 5.68 -2.10 28.27
N GLY A 275 7.00 -2.06 28.42
CA GLY A 275 7.76 -3.03 29.23
C GLY A 275 8.04 -4.36 28.50
N TYR A 276 8.05 -4.36 27.16
CA TYR A 276 8.38 -5.52 26.34
C TYR A 276 9.84 -5.48 25.88
N THR A 277 10.44 -6.67 25.74
CA THR A 277 11.80 -6.87 25.18
C THR A 277 11.68 -7.42 23.77
N LEU A 278 12.29 -6.76 22.81
CA LEU A 278 12.33 -7.21 21.42
C LEU A 278 13.54 -8.07 21.13
N ILE A 279 13.34 -9.16 20.44
CA ILE A 279 14.36 -9.98 19.78
C ILE A 279 14.23 -9.68 18.29
N ASP A 280 15.08 -8.77 17.80
CA ASP A 280 15.06 -8.25 16.44
C ASP A 280 16.36 -8.62 15.71
N PRO A 281 16.42 -9.78 15.04
CA PRO A 281 17.55 -10.16 14.18
C PRO A 281 17.72 -9.18 13.01
N PRO A 282 18.87 -9.20 12.31
CA PRO A 282 19.07 -8.38 11.12
C PRO A 282 17.95 -8.54 10.09
N PRO A 283 17.63 -7.48 9.30
CA PRO A 283 16.58 -7.54 8.29
C PRO A 283 16.88 -8.59 7.22
N TYR A 284 15.83 -9.16 6.66
CA TYR A 284 15.94 -10.07 5.52
C TYR A 284 15.53 -9.36 4.22
N THR A 285 15.92 -9.93 3.08
CA THR A 285 15.47 -9.48 1.76
C THR A 285 14.21 -10.25 1.37
N ASP A 286 13.22 -9.58 0.79
CA ASP A 286 11.99 -10.18 0.31
C ASP A 286 12.26 -11.36 -0.62
N GLY A 287 11.41 -12.38 -0.54
CA GLY A 287 11.58 -13.65 -1.24
C GLY A 287 12.52 -14.63 -0.54
N LEU A 288 12.85 -14.40 0.74
CA LEU A 288 13.62 -15.37 1.52
C LEU A 288 12.86 -16.70 1.64
N THR A 289 13.55 -17.80 1.37
CA THR A 289 12.94 -19.14 1.39
C THR A 289 13.24 -19.96 2.64
N ASN A 290 14.13 -19.47 3.53
CA ASN A 290 14.54 -20.18 4.74
C ASN A 290 14.65 -19.23 5.94
N TYR A 291 13.70 -19.35 6.86
CA TYR A 291 13.59 -18.55 8.09
C TYR A 291 14.08 -19.28 9.35
N SER A 292 14.77 -20.44 9.21
CA SER A 292 15.13 -21.29 10.36
C SER A 292 16.00 -20.60 11.39
N SER A 293 16.90 -19.71 10.99
CA SER A 293 17.77 -18.95 11.92
C SER A 293 16.95 -17.99 12.78
N PHE A 294 15.98 -17.29 12.21
CA PHE A 294 15.07 -16.40 12.94
C PHE A 294 14.23 -17.20 13.94
N ILE A 295 13.61 -18.27 13.49
CA ILE A 295 12.75 -19.15 14.32
C ILE A 295 13.56 -19.74 15.49
N SER A 296 14.79 -20.18 15.23
CA SER A 296 15.68 -20.70 16.27
C SER A 296 16.02 -19.65 17.32
N SER A 297 16.27 -18.39 16.89
CA SER A 297 16.50 -17.25 17.78
C SER A 297 15.29 -16.98 18.67
N PHE A 298 14.08 -16.98 18.12
CA PHE A 298 12.85 -16.77 18.90
C PHE A 298 12.60 -17.87 19.92
N LYS A 299 12.85 -19.11 19.55
CA LYS A 299 12.73 -20.27 20.46
C LYS A 299 13.75 -20.21 21.60
N SER A 300 15.03 -19.92 21.29
CA SER A 300 16.09 -19.83 22.29
C SER A 300 15.87 -18.66 23.26
N SER A 301 15.31 -17.56 22.77
CA SER A 301 14.96 -16.38 23.56
C SER A 301 13.59 -16.51 24.26
N LYS A 302 12.90 -17.64 24.11
CA LYS A 302 11.57 -17.91 24.71
C LYS A 302 10.56 -16.81 24.39
N CYS A 303 10.49 -16.38 23.14
CA CYS A 303 9.54 -15.35 22.71
C CYS A 303 8.11 -15.83 22.92
N ASP A 304 7.37 -15.18 23.81
CA ASP A 304 5.94 -15.39 24.03
C ASP A 304 5.07 -14.67 23.01
N PHE A 305 5.59 -13.63 22.40
CA PHE A 305 4.92 -12.84 21.38
C PHE A 305 5.72 -12.85 20.08
N PHE A 306 5.03 -12.58 19.00
CA PHE A 306 5.63 -12.46 17.67
C PHE A 306 4.97 -11.29 16.92
N THR A 307 5.79 -10.52 16.17
CA THR A 307 5.31 -9.47 15.28
C THR A 307 6.16 -9.35 14.02
N ASN A 308 5.54 -8.96 12.90
CA ASN A 308 6.21 -8.75 11.63
C ASN A 308 5.39 -7.85 10.67
N VAL A 309 5.98 -7.57 9.48
CA VAL A 309 5.35 -6.82 8.38
C VAL A 309 5.84 -7.33 7.02
N PRO A 310 5.78 -8.64 6.74
CA PRO A 310 6.31 -9.24 5.51
C PRO A 310 5.35 -9.06 4.32
N LEU A 311 5.84 -9.38 3.12
CA LEU A 311 4.96 -9.68 2.00
C LEU A 311 4.16 -10.97 2.26
N PRO A 312 2.92 -11.11 1.73
CA PRO A 312 2.11 -12.31 1.93
C PRO A 312 2.81 -13.63 1.55
N PRO A 313 3.53 -13.76 0.42
CA PRO A 313 4.26 -14.98 0.10
C PRO A 313 5.33 -15.34 1.14
N ASP A 314 6.05 -14.35 1.67
CA ASP A 314 7.11 -14.53 2.65
C ASP A 314 6.56 -15.01 3.99
N PHE A 315 5.44 -14.41 4.43
CA PHE A 315 4.75 -14.86 5.62
C PHE A 315 4.30 -16.32 5.51
N ASN A 316 3.74 -16.70 4.38
CA ASN A 316 3.28 -18.07 4.14
C ASN A 316 4.42 -19.09 4.30
N VAL A 317 5.62 -18.77 3.79
CA VAL A 317 6.81 -19.62 3.94
C VAL A 317 7.27 -19.65 5.39
N MET A 318 7.44 -18.49 5.99
CA MET A 318 7.94 -18.33 7.36
C MET A 318 7.02 -19.00 8.38
N TRP A 319 5.71 -18.79 8.29
CA TRP A 319 4.74 -19.30 9.28
C TRP A 319 4.60 -20.82 9.22
N LYS A 320 4.66 -21.41 8.00
CA LYS A 320 4.75 -22.86 7.84
C LYS A 320 6.03 -23.45 8.48
N GLN A 321 7.18 -22.78 8.28
CA GLN A 321 8.44 -23.20 8.93
C GLN A 321 8.40 -23.03 10.44
N ALA A 322 7.78 -21.95 10.94
CA ALA A 322 7.58 -21.71 12.37
C ALA A 322 6.78 -22.88 13.01
N ALA A 323 5.69 -23.27 12.38
CA ALA A 323 4.88 -24.42 12.84
C ALA A 323 5.66 -25.74 12.81
N GLN A 324 6.37 -26.02 11.69
CA GLN A 324 7.21 -27.23 11.54
C GLN A 324 8.30 -27.32 12.60
N GLN A 325 8.90 -26.19 12.98
CA GLN A 325 9.95 -26.13 13.98
C GLN A 325 9.42 -26.01 15.42
N GLY A 326 8.09 -25.98 15.60
CA GLY A 326 7.44 -25.92 16.90
C GLY A 326 7.63 -24.58 17.61
N PHE A 327 7.75 -23.46 16.88
CA PHE A 327 7.64 -22.12 17.45
C PHE A 327 6.17 -21.78 17.67
N LYS A 328 5.80 -21.53 18.92
CA LYS A 328 4.42 -21.37 19.36
C LYS A 328 4.27 -20.14 20.26
N PRO A 329 4.23 -18.93 19.68
CA PRO A 329 4.01 -17.73 20.48
C PRO A 329 2.60 -17.74 21.08
N LYS A 330 2.44 -17.12 22.26
CA LYS A 330 1.12 -16.98 22.93
C LYS A 330 0.21 -16.05 22.15
N LEU A 331 0.76 -15.04 21.50
CA LEU A 331 0.06 -14.23 20.50
C LEU A 331 1.02 -13.83 19.39
N ALA A 332 0.62 -14.07 18.16
CA ALA A 332 1.22 -13.50 16.97
C ALA A 332 0.34 -12.35 16.48
N THR A 333 0.96 -11.18 16.29
CA THR A 333 0.37 -10.00 15.66
C THR A 333 1.14 -9.68 14.40
N VAL A 334 0.48 -9.62 13.27
CA VAL A 334 1.12 -9.43 11.98
C VAL A 334 0.48 -8.24 11.26
N ALA A 335 1.28 -7.46 10.55
CA ALA A 335 0.78 -6.39 9.70
C ALA A 335 1.08 -6.70 8.24
N LYS A 336 0.36 -6.07 7.30
CA LYS A 336 0.50 -6.25 5.85
C LYS A 336 0.05 -7.62 5.34
N VAL A 337 -0.07 -8.62 6.20
CA VAL A 337 -0.51 -9.98 5.90
C VAL A 337 -1.72 -10.36 6.75
N LEU A 338 -2.42 -11.41 6.35
CA LEU A 338 -3.70 -11.81 6.94
C LEU A 338 -4.76 -10.70 6.88
N LEU A 339 -4.64 -9.82 5.91
CA LEU A 339 -5.60 -8.76 5.60
C LEU A 339 -6.68 -9.27 4.65
N PHE A 340 -6.41 -10.41 3.99
CA PHE A 340 -7.23 -10.96 2.91
C PHE A 340 -7.61 -12.42 3.18
N PRO A 341 -8.80 -12.84 2.73
CA PRO A 341 -9.24 -14.25 2.84
C PRO A 341 -8.31 -15.27 2.17
N SER A 342 -7.62 -14.87 1.10
CA SER A 342 -6.61 -15.68 0.39
C SER A 342 -5.47 -16.15 1.29
N ASP A 343 -4.99 -15.27 2.17
CA ASP A 343 -3.93 -15.59 3.13
C ASP A 343 -4.38 -16.69 4.11
N VAL A 344 -5.62 -16.56 4.61
CA VAL A 344 -6.21 -17.55 5.54
C VAL A 344 -6.40 -18.89 4.84
N GLN A 345 -6.87 -18.88 3.59
CA GLN A 345 -7.04 -20.11 2.81
C GLN A 345 -5.68 -20.80 2.54
N ALA A 346 -4.62 -20.04 2.29
CA ALA A 346 -3.28 -20.58 2.03
C ALA A 346 -2.64 -21.27 3.26
N LEU A 347 -3.00 -20.83 4.47
CA LEU A 347 -2.41 -21.28 5.71
C LEU A 347 -3.36 -22.17 6.55
N GLY A 348 -4.67 -22.09 6.32
CA GLY A 348 -5.68 -22.87 7.01
C GLY A 348 -5.60 -22.69 8.52
N ASN A 349 -5.64 -23.81 9.27
CA ASN A 349 -5.65 -23.79 10.74
C ASN A 349 -4.37 -23.17 11.37
N LEU A 350 -3.31 -22.98 10.62
CA LEU A 350 -2.08 -22.37 11.15
C LEU A 350 -2.28 -20.91 11.56
N VAL A 351 -3.30 -20.24 11.04
CA VAL A 351 -3.60 -18.84 11.37
C VAL A 351 -4.77 -18.66 12.32
N ASN A 352 -5.28 -19.74 12.91
CA ASN A 352 -6.32 -19.63 13.92
C ASN A 352 -5.85 -18.75 15.09
N ASN A 353 -6.60 -17.70 15.38
CA ASN A 353 -6.31 -16.69 16.41
C ASN A 353 -4.98 -15.90 16.17
N VAL A 354 -4.36 -15.95 14.99
CA VAL A 354 -3.34 -14.97 14.64
C VAL A 354 -4.05 -13.63 14.48
N ALA A 355 -3.50 -12.60 15.12
CA ALA A 355 -4.06 -11.26 15.10
C ALA A 355 -3.40 -10.40 14.01
N THR A 356 -4.18 -9.51 13.44
CA THR A 356 -3.74 -8.46 12.52
C THR A 356 -4.50 -7.16 12.80
N ASP A 357 -4.27 -6.15 12.01
CA ASP A 357 -5.01 -4.90 12.03
C ASP A 357 -6.16 -4.91 11.01
N ALA A 358 -7.16 -4.08 11.26
CA ALA A 358 -8.16 -3.74 10.27
C ALA A 358 -8.38 -2.22 10.23
N TRP A 359 -8.04 -1.62 9.09
CA TRP A 359 -8.34 -0.20 8.80
C TRP A 359 -9.73 -0.05 8.20
N TRP A 360 -10.35 -1.14 7.77
CA TRP A 360 -11.71 -1.17 7.27
C TRP A 360 -12.36 -2.52 7.58
N ALA A 361 -13.60 -2.46 8.02
CA ALA A 361 -14.42 -3.65 8.31
C ALA A 361 -15.91 -3.29 8.19
N PRO A 362 -16.81 -4.26 7.96
CA PRO A 362 -18.26 -4.03 7.87
C PRO A 362 -18.86 -3.36 9.11
N GLY A 363 -18.27 -3.58 10.29
CA GLY A 363 -18.72 -3.00 11.57
C GLY A 363 -18.30 -1.55 11.79
N MET A 364 -17.54 -0.93 10.88
CA MET A 364 -17.15 0.47 11.01
C MET A 364 -18.34 1.41 10.75
N PRO A 365 -18.42 2.55 11.47
CA PRO A 365 -19.59 3.42 11.45
C PRO A 365 -19.67 4.33 10.21
N TRP A 366 -18.76 4.18 9.26
CA TRP A 366 -18.63 5.02 8.08
C TRP A 366 -19.70 4.77 7.02
N LYS A 367 -19.89 5.75 6.17
CA LYS A 367 -20.83 5.69 5.03
C LYS A 367 -20.22 6.32 3.79
N SER A 368 -20.58 5.79 2.62
CA SER A 368 -20.23 6.43 1.37
C SER A 368 -20.88 7.82 1.28
N SER A 369 -20.06 8.83 0.96
CA SER A 369 -20.51 10.19 0.67
C SER A 369 -21.35 10.29 -0.61
N PHE A 370 -21.26 9.30 -1.49
CA PHE A 370 -22.01 9.26 -2.76
C PHE A 370 -23.37 8.60 -2.63
N THR A 371 -23.42 7.45 -1.95
CA THR A 371 -24.61 6.60 -1.93
C THR A 371 -25.30 6.53 -0.56
N GLY A 372 -24.60 6.95 0.51
CA GLY A 372 -25.04 6.79 1.89
C GLY A 372 -24.99 5.34 2.38
N GLN A 373 -24.46 4.40 1.59
CA GLN A 373 -24.29 3.01 2.01
C GLN A 373 -23.28 2.92 3.15
N THR A 374 -23.62 2.14 4.17
CA THR A 374 -22.73 1.81 5.28
C THR A 374 -21.65 0.83 4.85
N CYS A 375 -20.54 0.73 5.60
CA CYS A 375 -19.51 -0.29 5.37
C CYS A 375 -20.11 -1.71 5.30
N ALA A 376 -21.09 -2.04 6.14
CA ALA A 376 -21.77 -3.33 6.11
C ALA A 376 -22.53 -3.57 4.79
N GLN A 377 -23.20 -2.55 4.27
CA GLN A 377 -23.93 -2.64 2.99
C GLN A 377 -22.98 -2.79 1.80
N VAL A 378 -21.86 -2.06 1.80
CA VAL A 378 -20.82 -2.17 0.76
C VAL A 378 -20.17 -3.56 0.80
N ALA A 379 -19.82 -4.08 1.99
CA ALA A 379 -19.29 -5.44 2.13
C ALA A 379 -20.26 -6.50 1.62
N SER A 380 -21.55 -6.34 1.92
CA SER A 380 -22.60 -7.27 1.46
C SER A 380 -22.79 -7.22 -0.05
N ALA A 381 -22.76 -6.02 -0.66
CA ALA A 381 -22.86 -5.84 -2.09
C ALA A 381 -21.65 -6.48 -2.80
N PHE A 382 -20.43 -6.19 -2.35
CA PHE A 382 -19.22 -6.81 -2.88
C PHE A 382 -19.30 -8.35 -2.85
N THR A 383 -19.74 -8.90 -1.70
CA THR A 383 -19.85 -10.36 -1.54
C THR A 383 -20.94 -10.95 -2.43
N ALA A 384 -22.07 -10.24 -2.64
CA ALA A 384 -23.15 -10.69 -3.51
C ALA A 384 -22.72 -10.70 -4.98
N ASP A 385 -22.03 -9.66 -5.42
CA ASP A 385 -21.67 -9.47 -6.83
C ASP A 385 -20.47 -10.36 -7.24
N THR A 386 -19.49 -10.53 -6.34
CA THR A 386 -18.26 -11.25 -6.66
C THR A 386 -18.24 -12.70 -6.19
N GLY A 387 -19.12 -13.07 -5.27
CA GLY A 387 -19.08 -14.37 -4.59
C GLY A 387 -17.95 -14.51 -3.56
N SER A 388 -17.06 -13.51 -3.44
CA SER A 388 -15.91 -13.48 -2.53
C SER A 388 -16.26 -12.84 -1.19
N GLN A 389 -15.50 -13.17 -0.15
CA GLN A 389 -15.59 -12.44 1.12
C GLN A 389 -15.09 -11.01 0.90
N TRP A 390 -15.67 -10.05 1.66
CA TRP A 390 -15.21 -8.67 1.67
C TRP A 390 -13.73 -8.57 2.04
N VAL A 391 -13.08 -7.51 1.55
CA VAL A 391 -11.67 -7.20 1.80
C VAL A 391 -11.51 -5.76 2.28
N GLN A 392 -10.44 -5.49 3.03
CA GLN A 392 -10.21 -4.16 3.62
C GLN A 392 -9.94 -3.08 2.56
N SER A 393 -9.43 -3.46 1.39
CA SER A 393 -9.19 -2.54 0.27
C SER A 393 -10.47 -1.96 -0.36
N LEU A 394 -11.66 -2.36 0.11
CA LEU A 394 -12.91 -1.63 -0.18
C LEU A 394 -12.85 -0.16 0.26
N SER A 395 -11.98 0.19 1.21
CA SER A 395 -11.66 1.59 1.57
C SER A 395 -11.13 2.43 0.40
N ASN A 396 -10.58 1.81 -0.67
CA ASN A 396 -10.14 2.50 -1.88
C ASN A 396 -11.27 3.26 -2.59
N TYR A 397 -12.53 2.93 -2.27
CA TYR A 397 -13.68 3.71 -2.71
C TYR A 397 -13.53 5.20 -2.37
N SER A 398 -12.94 5.50 -1.21
CA SER A 398 -12.74 6.89 -0.77
C SER A 398 -11.70 7.67 -1.57
N LEU A 399 -10.81 7.02 -2.33
CA LEU A 399 -9.95 7.73 -3.30
C LEU A 399 -10.80 8.52 -4.30
N PHE A 400 -11.89 7.91 -4.75
CA PHE A 400 -12.82 8.51 -5.72
C PHE A 400 -13.74 9.55 -5.07
N GLU A 401 -14.12 9.35 -3.79
CA GLU A 401 -14.90 10.35 -3.03
C GLU A 401 -14.09 11.63 -2.83
N VAL A 402 -12.81 11.52 -2.47
CA VAL A 402 -11.87 12.65 -2.36
C VAL A 402 -11.65 13.32 -3.71
N ALA A 403 -11.40 12.52 -4.76
CA ALA A 403 -11.20 13.01 -6.13
C ALA A 403 -12.39 13.86 -6.62
N TYR A 404 -13.59 13.33 -6.48
CA TYR A 404 -14.80 14.03 -6.89
C TYR A 404 -14.98 15.35 -6.11
N THR A 405 -14.74 15.32 -4.79
CA THR A 405 -14.91 16.48 -3.93
C THR A 405 -13.93 17.59 -4.30
N ALA A 406 -12.66 17.27 -4.49
CA ALA A 406 -11.65 18.22 -4.91
C ALA A 406 -11.97 18.80 -6.32
N MET A 407 -12.23 17.93 -7.28
CA MET A 407 -12.54 18.35 -8.66
C MET A 407 -13.79 19.22 -8.77
N LYS A 408 -14.79 19.00 -7.91
CA LYS A 408 -16.02 19.79 -7.87
C LYS A 408 -15.80 21.21 -7.31
N SER A 409 -14.76 21.43 -6.52
CA SER A 409 -14.48 22.70 -5.85
C SER A 409 -13.65 23.69 -6.66
N VAL A 410 -13.05 23.24 -7.77
CA VAL A 410 -12.17 24.06 -8.62
C VAL A 410 -12.93 24.77 -9.74
N SER A 411 -12.37 25.85 -10.25
CA SER A 411 -12.95 26.57 -11.40
C SER A 411 -12.63 25.92 -12.74
N ASP A 412 -11.44 25.30 -12.86
CA ASP A 412 -11.00 24.52 -14.03
C ASP A 412 -10.41 23.18 -13.57
N PRO A 413 -11.09 22.04 -13.81
CA PRO A 413 -10.57 20.72 -13.40
C PRO A 413 -9.34 20.26 -14.22
N HIS A 414 -8.92 21.01 -15.23
CA HIS A 414 -7.67 20.77 -15.97
C HIS A 414 -6.50 21.63 -15.48
N ASP A 415 -6.76 22.59 -14.60
CA ASP A 415 -5.70 23.33 -13.90
C ASP A 415 -5.17 22.47 -12.73
N LYS A 416 -4.04 21.80 -12.99
CA LYS A 416 -3.43 20.89 -12.00
C LYS A 416 -3.05 21.59 -10.71
N ALA A 417 -2.67 22.86 -10.74
CA ALA A 417 -2.33 23.59 -9.52
C ALA A 417 -3.55 23.86 -8.68
N GLU A 418 -4.65 24.28 -9.30
CA GLU A 418 -5.94 24.47 -8.61
C GLU A 418 -6.48 23.16 -8.02
N VAL A 419 -6.38 22.05 -8.77
CA VAL A 419 -6.76 20.72 -8.29
C VAL A 419 -5.89 20.27 -7.11
N ALA A 420 -4.57 20.47 -7.19
CA ALA A 420 -3.66 20.13 -6.10
C ALA A 420 -3.99 20.93 -4.83
N ASP A 421 -4.19 22.25 -4.94
CA ASP A 421 -4.56 23.09 -3.80
C ASP A 421 -5.90 22.64 -3.20
N ALA A 422 -6.86 22.25 -4.05
CA ALA A 422 -8.17 21.74 -3.61
C ALA A 422 -8.07 20.43 -2.83
N LEU A 423 -7.13 19.54 -3.15
CA LEU A 423 -6.92 18.29 -2.39
C LEU A 423 -6.60 18.57 -0.92
N PHE A 424 -5.81 19.59 -0.61
CA PHE A 424 -5.47 19.97 0.77
C PHE A 424 -6.61 20.66 1.52
N GLN A 425 -7.71 20.94 0.86
CA GLN A 425 -8.91 21.55 1.46
C GLN A 425 -10.06 20.56 1.61
N VAL A 426 -9.90 19.30 1.19
CA VAL A 426 -10.95 18.29 1.31
C VAL A 426 -11.21 17.98 2.78
N ASN A 427 -12.51 18.00 3.13
CA ASN A 427 -13.03 17.58 4.43
C ASN A 427 -14.35 16.84 4.17
N ILE A 428 -14.31 15.50 4.23
CA ILE A 428 -15.46 14.63 3.99
C ILE A 428 -15.47 13.44 4.95
N GLU A 429 -16.66 12.92 5.26
CA GLU A 429 -16.81 11.56 5.73
C GLU A 429 -17.07 10.66 4.52
N GLY A 430 -16.23 9.64 4.34
CA GLY A 430 -16.34 8.63 3.29
C GLY A 430 -16.25 7.22 3.86
N LEU A 431 -16.15 6.21 3.00
CA LEU A 431 -16.04 4.81 3.43
C LEU A 431 -14.75 4.49 4.20
N ALA A 432 -13.69 5.29 4.04
CA ALA A 432 -12.46 5.16 4.82
C ALA A 432 -12.46 5.97 6.13
N GLY A 433 -13.56 6.64 6.45
CA GLY A 433 -13.71 7.47 7.65
C GLY A 433 -13.75 8.97 7.38
N GLN A 434 -13.44 9.74 8.42
CA GLN A 434 -13.35 11.19 8.30
C GLN A 434 -12.01 11.55 7.64
N LEU A 435 -12.08 12.11 6.44
CA LEU A 435 -10.92 12.53 5.65
C LEU A 435 -10.88 14.06 5.62
N ASP A 436 -10.10 14.66 6.54
CA ASP A 436 -10.00 16.11 6.75
C ASP A 436 -8.55 16.57 6.70
N TRP A 437 -8.10 17.05 5.52
CA TRP A 437 -6.75 17.59 5.35
C TRP A 437 -6.54 18.97 6.00
N THR A 438 -7.61 19.63 6.41
CA THR A 438 -7.54 20.93 7.09
C THR A 438 -7.32 20.83 8.60
N SER A 439 -7.41 19.62 9.15
CA SER A 439 -7.32 19.37 10.58
C SER A 439 -5.91 19.65 11.12
N SER A 440 -5.84 20.44 12.19
CA SER A 440 -4.59 20.65 12.94
C SER A 440 -4.12 19.41 13.73
N LYS A 441 -4.92 18.35 13.76
CA LYS A 441 -4.60 17.08 14.42
C LYS A 441 -3.85 16.11 13.50
N ASN A 442 -3.75 16.44 12.22
CA ASN A 442 -3.04 15.60 11.26
C ASN A 442 -1.56 15.46 11.65
N PRO A 443 -0.97 14.26 11.53
CA PRO A 443 0.38 14.00 12.03
C PRO A 443 1.47 14.72 11.22
N ALA A 444 1.18 15.00 9.94
CA ALA A 444 2.09 15.69 9.03
C ALA A 444 1.28 16.44 7.95
N PRO A 445 1.86 17.46 7.31
CA PRO A 445 1.22 18.13 6.19
C PRO A 445 0.92 17.15 5.04
N GLY A 446 -0.29 17.24 4.49
CA GLY A 446 -0.74 16.37 3.40
C GLY A 446 -1.17 14.96 3.84
N VAL A 447 -1.16 14.66 5.13
CA VAL A 447 -1.52 13.35 5.69
C VAL A 447 -2.81 13.46 6.49
N VAL A 448 -3.75 12.56 6.23
CA VAL A 448 -4.87 12.26 7.12
C VAL A 448 -4.64 10.88 7.72
N ASP A 449 -4.56 10.82 9.05
CA ASP A 449 -4.39 9.58 9.79
C ASP A 449 -5.75 8.90 10.00
N THR A 450 -5.84 7.64 9.56
CA THR A 450 -7.05 6.82 9.74
C THR A 450 -6.72 5.62 10.62
N PRO A 451 -7.14 5.62 11.90
CA PRO A 451 -6.77 4.57 12.84
C PRO A 451 -7.34 3.20 12.44
N CYS A 452 -6.84 2.14 13.10
CA CYS A 452 -7.27 0.77 12.90
C CYS A 452 -7.80 0.13 14.18
N VAL A 453 -8.42 -1.02 14.04
CA VAL A 453 -8.80 -1.94 15.13
C VAL A 453 -7.96 -3.21 15.08
N GLY A 454 -7.78 -3.87 16.22
CA GLY A 454 -7.16 -5.18 16.29
C GLY A 454 -8.17 -6.29 15.98
N VAL A 455 -7.79 -7.23 15.11
CA VAL A 455 -8.68 -8.31 14.67
C VAL A 455 -7.99 -9.67 14.79
N GLN A 456 -8.79 -10.73 14.84
CA GLN A 456 -8.32 -12.11 14.73
C GLN A 456 -9.16 -12.88 13.71
N TRP A 457 -8.50 -13.74 12.95
CA TRP A 457 -9.17 -14.73 12.13
C TRP A 457 -9.56 -15.93 12.97
N LYS A 458 -10.84 -16.31 12.89
CA LYS A 458 -11.40 -17.45 13.62
C LYS A 458 -12.14 -18.38 12.70
N PRO A 459 -12.09 -19.70 12.94
CA PRO A 459 -12.99 -20.63 12.29
C PRO A 459 -14.44 -20.22 12.53
N ASP A 460 -15.26 -20.22 11.50
CA ASP A 460 -16.69 -19.91 11.57
C ASP A 460 -17.48 -20.80 10.63
N SER A 461 -18.14 -21.80 11.21
CA SER A 461 -18.97 -22.75 10.43
C SER A 461 -20.27 -22.13 9.90
N SER A 462 -20.67 -20.96 10.39
CA SER A 462 -21.83 -20.23 9.87
C SER A 462 -21.47 -19.40 8.63
N SER A 463 -20.19 -19.07 8.46
CA SER A 463 -19.68 -18.39 7.26
C SER A 463 -19.57 -19.39 6.10
N LYS A 464 -20.08 -19.01 4.91
CA LYS A 464 -19.88 -19.79 3.68
C LYS A 464 -18.39 -19.95 3.31
N PHE A 465 -17.51 -19.17 3.93
CA PHE A 465 -16.06 -19.20 3.72
C PHE A 465 -15.32 -20.07 4.76
N GLY A 466 -16.00 -20.55 5.80
CA GLY A 466 -15.44 -21.39 6.86
C GLY A 466 -14.64 -20.63 7.93
N PHE A 467 -14.49 -19.32 7.80
CA PHE A 467 -13.79 -18.44 8.73
C PHE A 467 -14.36 -17.01 8.70
N ALA A 468 -14.09 -16.25 9.74
CA ALA A 468 -14.44 -14.84 9.82
C ALA A 468 -13.36 -14.04 10.54
N MET A 469 -13.18 -12.77 10.11
CA MET A 469 -12.37 -11.80 10.81
C MET A 469 -13.22 -11.16 11.90
N GLN A 470 -12.76 -11.23 13.15
CA GLN A 470 -13.46 -10.68 14.32
C GLN A 470 -12.67 -9.52 14.91
N VAL A 471 -13.36 -8.41 15.21
CA VAL A 471 -12.78 -7.28 15.94
C VAL A 471 -12.64 -7.72 17.41
N VAL A 472 -11.40 -7.77 17.89
CA VAL A 472 -11.05 -8.20 19.25
C VAL A 472 -10.40 -7.10 20.09
N ASP A 473 -9.98 -6.01 19.45
CA ASP A 473 -9.51 -4.79 20.11
C ASP A 473 -10.00 -3.55 19.34
N ASN A 474 -10.61 -2.61 20.06
CA ASN A 474 -11.09 -1.33 19.53
C ASN A 474 -10.54 -0.14 20.32
N THR A 475 -9.38 -0.28 20.95
CA THR A 475 -8.78 0.75 21.80
C THR A 475 -8.61 2.08 21.08
N LEU A 476 -8.21 2.04 19.80
CA LEU A 476 -8.04 3.26 18.97
C LEU A 476 -9.37 3.76 18.38
N MET A 477 -10.39 2.92 18.29
CA MET A 477 -11.68 3.22 17.69
C MET A 477 -12.84 2.68 18.54
N PRO A 478 -13.10 3.26 19.73
CA PRO A 478 -14.10 2.74 20.66
C PRO A 478 -15.53 2.68 20.08
N GLN A 479 -15.81 3.44 19.03
CA GLN A 479 -17.09 3.43 18.31
C GLN A 479 -17.30 2.18 17.45
N VAL A 480 -16.24 1.41 17.14
CA VAL A 480 -16.34 0.14 16.40
C VAL A 480 -16.65 -0.97 17.41
N PRO A 481 -17.74 -1.71 17.23
CA PRO A 481 -18.10 -2.78 18.19
C PRO A 481 -17.12 -3.95 18.12
N LEU A 482 -16.80 -4.52 19.28
CA LEU A 482 -16.15 -5.82 19.36
C LEU A 482 -17.10 -6.89 18.83
N THR A 483 -16.59 -7.77 17.95
CA THR A 483 -17.35 -8.89 17.39
C THR A 483 -16.82 -10.24 17.84
N GLY A 484 -15.73 -10.23 18.62
CA GLY A 484 -15.12 -11.43 19.20
C GLY A 484 -14.33 -11.15 20.46
N THR A 485 -13.85 -12.21 21.08
CA THR A 485 -12.95 -12.16 22.24
C THR A 485 -11.54 -12.45 21.77
N LEU A 486 -10.57 -11.68 22.27
CA LEU A 486 -9.15 -11.95 22.03
C LEU A 486 -8.75 -13.28 22.67
N GLU A 487 -8.15 -14.15 21.89
CA GLU A 487 -7.66 -15.45 22.33
C GLU A 487 -6.19 -15.65 21.98
N PRO A 488 -5.45 -16.47 22.73
CA PRO A 488 -4.09 -16.85 22.37
C PRO A 488 -4.05 -17.47 20.98
N THR A 489 -2.94 -17.25 20.26
CA THR A 489 -2.69 -17.93 19.00
C THR A 489 -2.67 -19.44 19.23
N ASN A 490 -3.50 -20.18 18.50
CA ASN A 490 -3.47 -21.64 18.54
C ASN A 490 -2.22 -22.12 17.82
N ALA A 491 -1.45 -22.77 18.56
CA ALA A 491 -0.29 -23.42 18.02
C ALA A 491 -0.55 -24.91 17.87
#